data_efdb4fa4d15f5a2d7112601c5013ef61
#
_entry.id   efdb4fa4d15f5a2d7112601c5013ef61
#
_cell.length_a   1.000
_cell.length_b   1.000
_cell.length_c   1.000
_cell.angle_alpha   90.00
_cell.angle_beta   90.00
_cell.angle_gamma   90.00
#
_symmetry.space_group_name_H-M   'P 1'
#
loop_
_entity.id
_entity.type
_entity.pdbx_description
1 polymer ?
#
loop_
_entity_poly.entity_id
_entity_poly.type
_entity_poly.pdbx_seq_one_letter_code
_entity_poly.pdbx_strand_id
1 'polypeptide(L)'
;MWTRDIAYAAALGTALAAPEATRASLESRVCGGVVMQDTGTGGGWPVSTDRVAWALGAWSLYQSQGDKEWLRFAAAVLAATLEQDAAVLPAGEVLRPGETSFIDWREQSYPDWMTPADMAASYAFGTNVLHYLCRQLLARMLRELGDAARADVYAAEAAALAARIDERFWSEGCSHYGMMRTAEGYLDERVDSLATALAVLCGLAGDQALPLLQHLPRSLFGTPVFTPYKSLQEKAYHNRSVWPFVEAYVLMARAEEQDADGAAFSMSSMLRAAMAFGSNKENFQAESGEACDTIQNSDRQLWSVAGMLGLFYYGLFGIHYQDDNLVIAPCVPKSYRGSHWLTGLRIRNMVLDIHINGYGTEIWSVMVNGKPDSPIIPLDSQGRIQIELELMPTEDAEALALPPAASEDLPEPEWDAPTPELLRWKPVPGAASYNVFRNGVAFAAALDCHCVLPASRGYFNEYTVQAVNAQTSSCFSRPFECPAPGARVLVEPARVGEHAEYAVENGQAWLDTRACTSRLEYAPLELEPGTYSVRVFYSNASASLRDGDTCALRELMVDGVSAGVMLLPHNTEAGCWEVYARSAALVVQVEEAGLHTFSLCYTPRCRNANGEMNQCMVRQLEITRLK
;
A
#
# COMPACT_ATOMS: atom_id res chain seq x y z
N MET A 1 5.39 -18.03 -6.51
CA MET A 1 6.03 -16.69 -6.35
C MET A 1 4.94 -15.67 -6.55
N TRP A 2 4.83 -14.69 -5.70
CA TRP A 2 3.73 -13.72 -5.70
C TRP A 2 3.94 -12.62 -6.74
N THR A 3 2.85 -11.99 -7.16
CA THR A 3 2.85 -10.92 -8.18
C THR A 3 3.79 -9.78 -7.80
N ARG A 4 3.71 -9.29 -6.57
CA ARG A 4 4.57 -8.19 -6.10
C ARG A 4 6.05 -8.57 -6.02
N ASP A 5 6.40 -9.81 -5.61
CA ASP A 5 7.80 -10.28 -5.56
C ASP A 5 8.44 -10.22 -6.94
N ILE A 6 7.72 -10.72 -7.95
CA ILE A 6 8.17 -10.71 -9.35
C ILE A 6 8.31 -9.26 -9.83
N ALA A 7 7.33 -8.42 -9.54
CA ALA A 7 7.28 -7.04 -10.01
C ALA A 7 8.42 -6.19 -9.45
N TYR A 8 8.62 -6.23 -8.14
CA TYR A 8 9.70 -5.51 -7.48
C TYR A 8 11.08 -6.03 -7.90
N ALA A 9 11.24 -7.36 -7.99
CA ALA A 9 12.49 -7.94 -8.48
C ALA A 9 12.79 -7.57 -9.93
N ALA A 10 11.77 -7.50 -10.81
CA ALA A 10 11.93 -7.07 -12.18
C ALA A 10 12.47 -5.64 -12.27
N ALA A 11 11.86 -4.72 -11.54
CA ALA A 11 12.28 -3.33 -11.51
C ALA A 11 13.66 -3.13 -10.86
N LEU A 12 14.04 -3.95 -9.87
CA LEU A 12 15.34 -3.90 -9.22
C LEU A 12 16.48 -4.51 -10.06
N GLY A 13 16.19 -5.24 -11.15
CA GLY A 13 17.27 -5.68 -12.03
C GLY A 13 17.04 -6.98 -12.79
N THR A 14 16.04 -7.83 -12.43
CA THR A 14 15.87 -9.09 -13.18
C THR A 14 15.38 -8.87 -14.62
N ALA A 15 14.71 -7.75 -14.91
CA ALA A 15 14.36 -7.34 -16.26
C ALA A 15 15.59 -7.10 -17.17
N LEU A 16 16.73 -6.72 -16.57
CA LEU A 16 18.01 -6.59 -17.25
C LEU A 16 18.80 -7.91 -17.26
N ALA A 17 18.88 -8.57 -16.10
CA ALA A 17 19.74 -9.74 -15.95
C ALA A 17 19.16 -11.03 -16.54
N ALA A 18 17.83 -11.18 -16.55
CA ALA A 18 17.13 -12.39 -16.98
C ALA A 18 15.77 -12.05 -17.62
N PRO A 19 15.73 -11.30 -18.75
CA PRO A 19 14.48 -10.75 -19.31
C PRO A 19 13.47 -11.83 -19.70
N GLU A 20 13.90 -12.96 -20.26
CA GLU A 20 13.01 -14.06 -20.68
C GLU A 20 12.31 -14.71 -19.49
N ALA A 21 13.06 -15.00 -18.43
CA ALA A 21 12.50 -15.56 -17.19
C ALA A 21 11.59 -14.54 -16.49
N THR A 22 11.94 -13.28 -16.50
CA THR A 22 11.12 -12.19 -15.94
C THR A 22 9.81 -12.06 -16.71
N ARG A 23 9.85 -12.10 -18.05
CA ARG A 23 8.65 -12.08 -18.89
C ARG A 23 7.72 -13.24 -18.57
N ALA A 24 8.24 -14.47 -18.60
CA ALA A 24 7.45 -15.66 -18.29
C ALA A 24 6.82 -15.61 -16.88
N SER A 25 7.57 -15.07 -15.92
CA SER A 25 7.07 -14.88 -14.55
C SER A 25 5.94 -13.85 -14.48
N LEU A 26 6.09 -12.70 -15.14
CA LEU A 26 5.04 -11.67 -15.21
C LEU A 26 3.79 -12.18 -15.93
N GLU A 27 3.94 -12.88 -17.07
CA GLU A 27 2.82 -13.46 -17.82
C GLU A 27 2.06 -14.49 -16.97
N SER A 28 2.77 -15.28 -16.15
CA SER A 28 2.16 -16.28 -15.26
C SER A 28 1.24 -15.67 -14.18
N ARG A 29 1.30 -14.37 -13.95
CA ARG A 29 0.45 -13.64 -13.00
C ARG A 29 -0.75 -12.98 -13.65
N VAL A 30 -1.01 -13.28 -14.91
CA VAL A 30 -2.18 -12.77 -15.62
C VAL A 30 -3.20 -13.89 -15.82
N CYS A 31 -4.41 -13.70 -15.34
CA CYS A 31 -5.52 -14.62 -15.51
C CYS A 31 -6.75 -13.86 -16.00
N GLY A 32 -7.41 -14.38 -17.05
CA GLY A 32 -8.60 -13.71 -17.61
C GLY A 32 -8.36 -12.29 -18.14
N GLY A 33 -7.11 -11.94 -18.47
CA GLY A 33 -6.73 -10.61 -18.97
C GLY A 33 -6.46 -9.57 -17.89
N VAL A 34 -6.46 -9.95 -16.61
CA VAL A 34 -6.15 -9.07 -15.46
C VAL A 34 -5.02 -9.65 -14.63
N VAL A 35 -4.32 -8.80 -13.89
CA VAL A 35 -3.28 -9.22 -12.95
C VAL A 35 -3.94 -9.90 -11.74
N MET A 36 -3.40 -11.04 -11.31
CA MET A 36 -3.86 -11.75 -10.11
C MET A 36 -3.43 -11.01 -8.84
N GLN A 37 -4.34 -10.96 -7.87
CA GLN A 37 -4.02 -10.60 -6.49
C GLN A 37 -3.72 -11.88 -5.73
N ASP A 38 -2.47 -12.05 -5.34
CA ASP A 38 -1.98 -13.29 -4.73
C ASP A 38 -1.05 -13.03 -3.54
N THR A 39 -1.39 -12.08 -2.71
CA THR A 39 -0.64 -11.75 -1.50
C THR A 39 -1.03 -12.62 -0.31
N GLY A 40 -0.05 -12.88 0.58
CA GLY A 40 0.01 -14.02 1.44
C GLY A 40 -0.78 -14.03 2.72
N THR A 41 -1.14 -12.95 3.36
CA THR A 41 -1.61 -13.01 4.76
C THR A 41 -3.02 -12.49 5.01
N GLY A 42 -3.90 -12.71 4.06
CA GLY A 42 -5.32 -12.48 4.27
C GLY A 42 -5.90 -11.34 3.47
N GLY A 43 -5.13 -10.80 2.55
CA GLY A 43 -5.52 -9.76 1.64
C GLY A 43 -5.87 -10.26 0.26
N GLY A 44 -6.88 -11.11 0.13
CA GLY A 44 -7.46 -11.38 -1.18
C GLY A 44 -8.03 -10.11 -1.80
N TRP A 45 -8.19 -10.11 -3.12
CA TRP A 45 -8.93 -9.02 -3.77
C TRP A 45 -10.37 -8.97 -3.26
N PRO A 46 -10.96 -7.82 -2.98
CA PRO A 46 -10.44 -6.46 -3.12
C PRO A 46 -9.90 -5.85 -1.81
N VAL A 47 -9.68 -6.62 -0.76
CA VAL A 47 -9.09 -6.12 0.50
C VAL A 47 -7.65 -5.69 0.26
N SER A 48 -6.92 -6.46 -0.54
CA SER A 48 -5.62 -6.05 -1.09
C SER A 48 -5.74 -5.78 -2.59
N THR A 49 -5.10 -4.72 -3.06
CA THR A 49 -5.08 -4.32 -4.47
C THR A 49 -3.67 -3.91 -4.93
N ASP A 50 -2.63 -4.38 -4.25
CA ASP A 50 -1.24 -4.09 -4.56
C ASP A 50 -0.70 -4.85 -5.80
N ARG A 51 -1.53 -5.71 -6.40
CA ARG A 51 -1.25 -6.37 -7.69
C ARG A 51 -0.83 -5.41 -8.81
N VAL A 52 -1.21 -4.14 -8.71
CA VAL A 52 -0.81 -3.08 -9.65
C VAL A 52 0.69 -2.79 -9.61
N ALA A 53 1.44 -3.26 -8.60
CA ALA A 53 2.91 -3.27 -8.59
C ALA A 53 3.47 -3.96 -9.84
N TRP A 54 2.71 -4.88 -10.45
CA TRP A 54 3.04 -5.54 -11.71
C TRP A 54 3.44 -4.55 -12.82
N ALA A 55 2.88 -3.34 -12.80
CA ALA A 55 3.21 -2.27 -13.75
C ALA A 55 4.71 -1.90 -13.72
N LEU A 56 5.34 -1.92 -12.55
CA LEU A 56 6.78 -1.67 -12.40
C LEU A 56 7.61 -2.68 -13.20
N GLY A 57 7.33 -3.97 -12.98
CA GLY A 57 8.02 -5.05 -13.67
C GLY A 57 7.77 -5.03 -15.17
N ALA A 58 6.53 -4.80 -15.59
CA ALA A 58 6.15 -4.76 -16.99
C ALA A 58 6.83 -3.60 -17.73
N TRP A 59 6.89 -2.42 -17.11
CA TRP A 59 7.56 -1.26 -17.68
C TRP A 59 9.07 -1.45 -17.75
N SER A 60 9.70 -1.95 -16.69
CA SER A 60 11.15 -2.22 -16.67
C SER A 60 11.56 -3.24 -17.74
N LEU A 61 10.74 -4.26 -17.99
CA LEU A 61 10.98 -5.22 -19.05
C LEU A 61 10.87 -4.55 -20.44
N TYR A 62 9.87 -3.69 -20.65
CA TYR A 62 9.78 -2.92 -21.90
C TYR A 62 10.99 -2.00 -22.10
N GLN A 63 11.38 -1.27 -21.06
CA GLN A 63 12.53 -0.36 -21.16
C GLN A 63 13.81 -1.12 -21.55
N SER A 64 14.03 -2.28 -20.96
CA SER A 64 15.23 -3.10 -21.22
C SER A 64 15.23 -3.78 -22.58
N GLN A 65 14.05 -4.17 -23.11
CA GLN A 65 13.95 -4.98 -24.33
C GLN A 65 13.42 -4.20 -25.55
N GLY A 66 12.62 -3.16 -25.37
CA GLY A 66 12.01 -2.37 -26.45
C GLY A 66 10.88 -3.10 -27.21
N ASP A 67 10.36 -4.21 -26.67
CA ASP A 67 9.34 -5.03 -27.33
C ASP A 67 7.96 -4.37 -27.29
N LYS A 68 7.49 -3.88 -28.44
CA LYS A 68 6.18 -3.23 -28.59
C LYS A 68 5.00 -4.21 -28.49
N GLU A 69 5.18 -5.51 -28.71
CA GLU A 69 4.13 -6.51 -28.53
C GLU A 69 3.90 -6.74 -27.04
N TRP A 70 4.99 -6.87 -26.28
CA TRP A 70 4.94 -6.90 -24.83
C TRP A 70 4.24 -5.65 -24.27
N LEU A 71 4.60 -4.47 -24.79
CA LEU A 71 4.01 -3.21 -24.33
C LEU A 71 2.49 -3.15 -24.55
N ARG A 72 2.00 -3.61 -25.72
CA ARG A 72 0.55 -3.70 -26.00
C ARG A 72 -0.15 -4.65 -25.05
N PHE A 73 0.44 -5.83 -24.81
CA PHE A 73 -0.08 -6.80 -23.86
C PHE A 73 -0.16 -6.19 -22.46
N ALA A 74 0.93 -5.60 -21.96
CA ALA A 74 1.01 -5.00 -20.63
C ALA A 74 -0.02 -3.86 -20.45
N ALA A 75 -0.14 -2.95 -21.43
CA ALA A 75 -1.10 -1.86 -21.37
C ALA A 75 -2.55 -2.36 -21.31
N ALA A 76 -2.88 -3.41 -22.10
CA ALA A 76 -4.23 -3.99 -22.07
C ALA A 76 -4.56 -4.64 -20.72
N VAL A 77 -3.62 -5.41 -20.16
CA VAL A 77 -3.76 -6.07 -18.86
C VAL A 77 -3.93 -5.05 -17.74
N LEU A 78 -3.09 -4.01 -17.70
CA LEU A 78 -3.18 -2.97 -16.67
C LEU A 78 -4.47 -2.17 -16.76
N ALA A 79 -4.91 -1.82 -17.97
CA ALA A 79 -6.19 -1.12 -18.15
C ALA A 79 -7.37 -1.94 -17.62
N ALA A 80 -7.45 -3.23 -17.96
CA ALA A 80 -8.48 -4.13 -17.46
C ALA A 80 -8.40 -4.34 -15.93
N THR A 81 -7.19 -4.40 -15.38
CA THR A 81 -6.96 -4.51 -13.93
C THR A 81 -7.47 -3.28 -13.18
N LEU A 82 -7.14 -2.08 -13.67
CA LEU A 82 -7.60 -0.82 -13.08
C LEU A 82 -9.12 -0.64 -13.20
N GLU A 83 -9.73 -1.06 -14.32
CA GLU A 83 -11.18 -1.06 -14.50
C GLU A 83 -11.88 -1.98 -13.48
N GLN A 84 -11.34 -3.18 -13.27
CA GLN A 84 -11.85 -4.10 -12.28
C GLN A 84 -11.74 -3.54 -10.85
N ASP A 85 -10.59 -2.93 -10.51
CA ASP A 85 -10.41 -2.28 -9.22
C ASP A 85 -11.37 -1.09 -9.06
N ALA A 86 -11.66 -0.34 -10.12
CA ALA A 86 -12.61 0.77 -10.07
C ALA A 86 -14.05 0.32 -9.75
N ALA A 87 -14.43 -0.90 -10.13
CA ALA A 87 -15.77 -1.41 -9.92
C ALA A 87 -16.17 -1.54 -8.43
N VAL A 88 -15.22 -1.63 -7.53
CA VAL A 88 -15.43 -1.78 -6.08
C VAL A 88 -15.12 -0.52 -5.26
N LEU A 89 -14.81 0.59 -5.91
CA LEU A 89 -14.62 1.87 -5.22
C LEU A 89 -15.94 2.42 -4.66
N PRO A 90 -15.90 3.04 -3.48
CA PRO A 90 -16.99 3.88 -3.01
C PRO A 90 -17.29 5.00 -4.00
N ALA A 91 -18.55 5.39 -4.10
CA ALA A 91 -18.97 6.45 -5.01
C ALA A 91 -18.26 7.78 -4.70
N GLY A 92 -17.64 8.38 -5.71
CA GLY A 92 -16.92 9.65 -5.59
C GLY A 92 -15.54 9.56 -4.96
N GLU A 93 -15.06 8.36 -4.58
CA GLU A 93 -13.71 8.17 -4.04
C GLU A 93 -12.73 7.80 -5.17
N VAL A 94 -11.51 8.32 -5.07
CA VAL A 94 -10.40 8.00 -5.99
C VAL A 94 -9.29 7.20 -5.30
N LEU A 95 -9.19 7.30 -3.97
CA LEU A 95 -8.28 6.47 -3.18
C LEU A 95 -8.76 5.03 -3.14
N ARG A 96 -7.83 4.10 -3.18
CA ARG A 96 -8.09 2.68 -2.98
C ARG A 96 -8.25 2.38 -1.50
N PRO A 97 -9.42 1.91 -1.04
CA PRO A 97 -9.52 1.29 0.27
C PRO A 97 -8.79 -0.05 0.26
N GLY A 98 -8.38 -0.49 1.44
CA GLY A 98 -7.73 -1.77 1.65
C GLY A 98 -6.42 -1.66 2.43
N GLU A 99 -5.79 -2.81 2.58
CA GLU A 99 -4.61 -2.94 3.40
C GLU A 99 -3.33 -2.36 2.75
N THR A 100 -2.30 -2.21 3.59
CA THR A 100 -0.99 -1.72 3.16
C THR A 100 -0.34 -2.70 2.19
N SER A 101 0.24 -2.16 1.12
CA SER A 101 1.10 -2.94 0.24
C SER A 101 2.34 -3.39 1.00
N PHE A 102 2.73 -4.65 0.84
CA PHE A 102 3.88 -5.27 1.47
C PHE A 102 3.77 -5.47 2.99
N ILE A 103 3.38 -4.46 3.77
CA ILE A 103 3.28 -4.53 5.24
C ILE A 103 1.94 -5.18 5.65
N ASP A 104 1.68 -6.37 5.15
CA ASP A 104 0.40 -7.07 5.24
C ASP A 104 0.31 -8.14 6.35
N TRP A 105 1.38 -8.36 7.11
CA TRP A 105 1.31 -9.20 8.30
C TRP A 105 0.63 -8.42 9.44
N ARG A 106 -0.68 -8.60 9.54
CA ARG A 106 -1.60 -7.78 10.32
C ARG A 106 -1.24 -7.69 11.79
N GLU A 107 -0.82 -8.79 12.39
CA GLU A 107 -0.42 -8.85 13.80
C GLU A 107 0.78 -7.94 14.12
N GLN A 108 1.60 -7.64 13.12
CA GLN A 108 2.80 -6.80 13.27
C GLN A 108 2.63 -5.35 12.83
N SER A 109 1.57 -5.04 12.10
CA SER A 109 1.46 -3.74 11.42
C SER A 109 0.19 -2.97 11.76
N TYR A 110 -0.91 -3.66 12.07
CA TYR A 110 -2.20 -3.02 12.35
C TYR A 110 -2.49 -2.93 13.85
N PRO A 111 -3.33 -1.97 14.29
CA PRO A 111 -3.92 -1.96 15.61
C PRO A 111 -4.62 -3.28 15.95
N ASP A 112 -4.48 -3.75 17.18
CA ASP A 112 -5.03 -5.06 17.59
C ASP A 112 -6.55 -5.14 17.51
N TRP A 113 -7.24 -4.00 17.57
CA TRP A 113 -8.70 -3.93 17.49
C TRP A 113 -9.24 -4.01 16.05
N MET A 114 -8.40 -3.78 15.02
CA MET A 114 -8.86 -3.76 13.63
C MET A 114 -9.22 -5.16 13.15
N THR A 115 -10.46 -5.30 12.70
CA THR A 115 -10.94 -6.50 12.03
C THR A 115 -10.63 -6.47 10.53
N PRO A 116 -10.73 -7.60 9.80
CA PRO A 116 -10.61 -7.58 8.34
C PRO A 116 -11.55 -6.60 7.63
N ALA A 117 -12.73 -6.33 8.19
CA ALA A 117 -13.66 -5.34 7.65
C ALA A 117 -13.15 -3.90 7.85
N ASP A 118 -12.54 -3.61 9.01
CA ASP A 118 -11.94 -2.30 9.27
C ASP A 118 -10.74 -2.06 8.34
N MET A 119 -9.90 -3.09 8.12
CA MET A 119 -8.77 -3.02 7.17
C MET A 119 -9.24 -2.82 5.74
N ALA A 120 -10.27 -3.55 5.31
CA ALA A 120 -10.85 -3.39 3.98
C ALA A 120 -11.43 -1.99 3.72
N ALA A 121 -11.84 -1.28 4.78
CA ALA A 121 -12.36 0.08 4.71
C ALA A 121 -11.30 1.17 4.95
N SER A 122 -10.12 0.82 5.44
CA SER A 122 -9.01 1.76 5.65
C SER A 122 -8.33 2.10 4.31
N TYR A 123 -7.46 3.09 4.33
CA TYR A 123 -6.69 3.52 3.18
C TYR A 123 -5.22 3.49 3.53
N ALA A 124 -4.41 2.82 2.71
CA ALA A 124 -2.98 2.72 2.91
C ALA A 124 -2.22 3.63 1.94
N PHE A 125 -1.21 4.33 2.44
CA PHE A 125 -0.36 5.21 1.65
C PHE A 125 0.34 4.44 0.53
N GLY A 126 1.06 3.36 0.86
CA GLY A 126 1.83 2.58 -0.10
C GLY A 126 0.99 1.98 -1.23
N THR A 127 -0.21 1.47 -0.92
CA THR A 127 -1.15 0.96 -1.93
C THR A 127 -1.59 2.07 -2.88
N ASN A 128 -1.89 3.25 -2.36
CA ASN A 128 -2.31 4.39 -3.19
C ASN A 128 -1.16 4.97 -4.03
N VAL A 129 0.08 4.97 -3.53
CA VAL A 129 1.28 5.29 -4.33
C VAL A 129 1.45 4.31 -5.50
N LEU A 130 1.25 3.01 -5.29
CA LEU A 130 1.30 2.02 -6.38
C LEU A 130 0.20 2.24 -7.42
N HIS A 131 -1.01 2.58 -7.00
CA HIS A 131 -2.10 2.90 -7.93
C HIS A 131 -1.85 4.19 -8.72
N TYR A 132 -1.22 5.20 -8.11
CA TYR A 132 -0.75 6.39 -8.79
C TYR A 132 0.31 6.05 -9.83
N LEU A 133 1.34 5.33 -9.43
CA LEU A 133 2.45 4.90 -10.28
C LEU A 133 1.94 4.04 -11.47
N CYS A 134 1.04 3.10 -11.21
CA CYS A 134 0.44 2.27 -12.26
C CYS A 134 -0.24 3.12 -13.35
N ARG A 135 -1.02 4.15 -12.95
CA ARG A 135 -1.67 5.07 -13.91
C ARG A 135 -0.66 5.89 -14.70
N GLN A 136 0.40 6.38 -14.07
CA GLN A 136 1.47 7.08 -14.76
C GLN A 136 2.16 6.18 -15.79
N LEU A 137 2.51 4.95 -15.39
CA LEU A 137 3.17 4.00 -16.29
C LEU A 137 2.26 3.58 -17.44
N LEU A 138 0.97 3.34 -17.16
CA LEU A 138 0.00 3.03 -18.21
C LEU A 138 -0.17 4.20 -19.19
N ALA A 139 -0.20 5.43 -18.71
CA ALA A 139 -0.24 6.62 -19.57
C ALA A 139 1.01 6.72 -20.45
N ARG A 140 2.20 6.42 -19.90
CA ARG A 140 3.46 6.36 -20.68
C ARG A 140 3.41 5.24 -21.73
N MET A 141 2.97 4.03 -21.35
CA MET A 141 2.81 2.90 -22.27
C MET A 141 1.90 3.24 -23.45
N LEU A 142 0.77 3.89 -23.18
CA LEU A 142 -0.21 4.29 -24.20
C LEU A 142 0.36 5.37 -25.13
N ARG A 143 1.11 6.36 -24.63
CA ARG A 143 1.82 7.34 -25.47
C ARG A 143 2.83 6.67 -26.38
N GLU A 144 3.63 5.73 -25.87
CA GLU A 144 4.56 4.92 -26.64
C GLU A 144 3.89 4.07 -27.74
N LEU A 145 2.62 3.71 -27.55
CA LEU A 145 1.79 3.00 -28.51
C LEU A 145 1.03 3.92 -29.47
N GLY A 146 1.12 5.24 -29.29
CA GLY A 146 0.43 6.25 -30.09
C GLY A 146 -1.02 6.52 -29.70
N ASP A 147 -1.50 6.02 -28.56
CA ASP A 147 -2.86 6.24 -28.03
C ASP A 147 -2.86 7.41 -27.03
N ALA A 148 -2.66 8.61 -27.53
CA ALA A 148 -2.59 9.83 -26.72
C ALA A 148 -3.91 10.10 -25.97
N ALA A 149 -5.05 9.82 -26.58
CA ALA A 149 -6.35 10.10 -25.98
C ALA A 149 -6.58 9.29 -24.68
N ARG A 150 -6.30 7.99 -24.70
CA ARG A 150 -6.38 7.17 -23.49
C ARG A 150 -5.26 7.48 -22.50
N ALA A 151 -4.08 7.81 -22.98
CA ALA A 151 -2.99 8.23 -22.11
C ALA A 151 -3.34 9.45 -21.27
N ASP A 152 -4.00 10.45 -21.87
CA ASP A 152 -4.42 11.67 -21.17
C ASP A 152 -5.49 11.40 -20.10
N VAL A 153 -6.38 10.43 -20.30
CA VAL A 153 -7.35 9.99 -19.29
C VAL A 153 -6.61 9.45 -18.05
N TYR A 154 -5.68 8.50 -18.23
CA TYR A 154 -4.94 7.93 -17.09
C TYR A 154 -4.00 8.92 -16.43
N ALA A 155 -3.44 9.87 -17.17
CA ALA A 155 -2.65 10.97 -16.62
C ALA A 155 -3.51 11.90 -15.74
N ALA A 156 -4.73 12.21 -16.16
CA ALA A 156 -5.67 12.99 -15.36
C ALA A 156 -6.13 12.25 -14.09
N GLU A 157 -6.39 10.95 -14.20
CA GLU A 157 -6.71 10.11 -13.04
C GLU A 157 -5.53 10.04 -12.05
N ALA A 158 -4.28 9.93 -12.55
CA ALA A 158 -3.09 9.98 -11.72
C ALA A 158 -2.97 11.31 -10.98
N ALA A 159 -3.19 12.43 -11.67
CA ALA A 159 -3.13 13.76 -11.04
C ALA A 159 -4.21 13.95 -9.94
N ALA A 160 -5.43 13.46 -10.20
CA ALA A 160 -6.51 13.50 -9.20
C ALA A 160 -6.15 12.63 -7.96
N LEU A 161 -5.56 11.46 -8.19
CA LEU A 161 -5.13 10.57 -7.12
C LEU A 161 -3.98 11.18 -6.32
N ALA A 162 -2.99 11.81 -6.96
CA ALA A 162 -1.89 12.50 -6.30
C ALA A 162 -2.40 13.58 -5.34
N ALA A 163 -3.28 14.46 -5.82
CA ALA A 163 -3.87 15.51 -4.99
C ALA A 163 -4.63 14.95 -3.78
N ARG A 164 -5.30 13.80 -3.97
CA ARG A 164 -6.04 13.14 -2.89
C ARG A 164 -5.12 12.43 -1.90
N ILE A 165 -3.99 11.87 -2.37
CA ILE A 165 -2.94 11.31 -1.50
C ILE A 165 -2.36 12.40 -0.60
N ASP A 166 -1.98 13.55 -1.16
CA ASP A 166 -1.45 14.66 -0.39
C ASP A 166 -2.45 15.14 0.66
N GLU A 167 -3.71 15.37 0.27
CA GLU A 167 -4.76 15.79 1.20
C GLU A 167 -4.97 14.82 2.37
N ARG A 168 -4.83 13.51 2.10
CA ARG A 168 -5.27 12.49 3.07
C ARG A 168 -4.16 11.89 3.89
N PHE A 169 -2.94 11.85 3.39
CA PHE A 169 -1.83 11.18 4.07
C PHE A 169 -0.73 12.11 4.56
N TRP A 170 -0.65 13.34 4.03
CA TRP A 170 0.34 14.28 4.51
C TRP A 170 0.02 14.73 5.94
N SER A 171 1.01 14.62 6.84
CA SER A 171 0.95 15.16 8.20
C SER A 171 1.80 16.42 8.30
N GLU A 172 1.14 17.57 8.47
CA GLU A 172 1.82 18.86 8.70
C GLU A 172 2.64 18.85 10.01
N GLY A 173 2.15 18.12 11.02
CA GLY A 173 2.82 18.01 12.31
C GLY A 173 4.14 17.26 12.26
N CYS A 174 4.22 16.24 11.38
CA CYS A 174 5.37 15.36 11.24
C CYS A 174 6.19 15.67 9.98
N SER A 175 5.67 16.45 9.03
CA SER A 175 6.30 16.76 7.74
C SER A 175 6.62 15.51 6.90
N HIS A 176 5.75 14.49 6.96
CA HIS A 176 5.83 13.29 6.14
C HIS A 176 4.44 12.70 5.90
N TYR A 177 4.36 11.69 5.03
CA TYR A 177 3.15 10.92 4.80
C TYR A 177 2.98 9.85 5.88
N GLY A 178 1.79 9.77 6.49
CA GLY A 178 1.43 8.68 7.38
C GLY A 178 1.15 7.37 6.62
N MET A 179 1.36 6.25 7.28
CA MET A 179 1.29 4.91 6.70
C MET A 179 -0.12 4.52 6.27
N MET A 180 -1.12 4.87 7.10
CA MET A 180 -2.50 4.41 6.91
C MET A 180 -3.49 5.44 7.46
N ARG A 181 -4.68 5.49 6.85
CA ARG A 181 -5.81 6.24 7.37
C ARG A 181 -7.01 5.32 7.57
N THR A 182 -7.64 5.36 8.73
CA THR A 182 -8.85 4.56 8.98
C THR A 182 -10.05 5.10 8.20
N ALA A 183 -11.11 4.31 8.07
CA ALA A 183 -12.35 4.73 7.41
C ALA A 183 -12.95 5.99 8.06
N GLU A 184 -12.80 6.13 9.38
CA GLU A 184 -13.26 7.25 10.19
C GLU A 184 -12.41 8.51 10.00
N GLY A 185 -11.25 8.39 9.36
CA GLY A 185 -10.38 9.50 9.01
C GLY A 185 -9.19 9.73 9.94
N TYR A 186 -8.86 8.79 10.83
CA TYR A 186 -7.66 8.89 11.69
C TYR A 186 -6.41 8.50 10.92
N LEU A 187 -5.40 9.36 10.93
CA LEU A 187 -4.12 9.12 10.28
C LEU A 187 -3.15 8.42 11.25
N ASP A 188 -2.70 7.25 10.89
CA ASP A 188 -1.54 6.59 11.49
C ASP A 188 -0.28 7.24 10.94
N GLU A 189 0.42 7.99 11.77
CA GLU A 189 1.59 8.79 11.39
C GLU A 189 2.89 7.99 11.32
N ARG A 190 2.87 6.67 11.45
CA ARG A 190 4.05 5.84 11.22
C ARG A 190 4.54 6.01 9.79
N VAL A 191 5.86 5.94 9.62
CA VAL A 191 6.51 6.08 8.31
C VAL A 191 6.64 4.71 7.65
N ASP A 192 6.11 4.55 6.44
CA ASP A 192 6.36 3.41 5.55
C ASP A 192 7.54 3.74 4.64
N SER A 193 8.65 3.04 4.84
CA SER A 193 9.90 3.31 4.12
C SER A 193 9.84 2.96 2.63
N LEU A 194 9.17 1.86 2.27
CA LEU A 194 9.00 1.47 0.86
C LEU A 194 8.09 2.44 0.13
N ALA A 195 6.95 2.77 0.74
CA ALA A 195 6.00 3.71 0.15
C ALA A 195 6.62 5.10 -0.05
N THR A 196 7.41 5.58 0.92
CA THR A 196 8.15 6.84 0.82
C THR A 196 9.16 6.81 -0.33
N ALA A 197 9.95 5.74 -0.45
CA ALA A 197 10.90 5.60 -1.56
C ALA A 197 10.19 5.55 -2.92
N LEU A 198 9.08 4.83 -3.03
CA LEU A 198 8.27 4.77 -4.26
C LEU A 198 7.63 6.12 -4.59
N ALA A 199 7.17 6.88 -3.59
CA ALA A 199 6.61 8.23 -3.79
C ALA A 199 7.67 9.20 -4.36
N VAL A 200 8.92 9.09 -3.90
CA VAL A 200 10.05 9.85 -4.48
C VAL A 200 10.30 9.40 -5.92
N LEU A 201 10.52 8.12 -6.15
CA LEU A 201 10.85 7.56 -7.47
C LEU A 201 9.77 7.80 -8.55
N CYS A 202 8.51 7.96 -8.17
CA CYS A 202 7.44 8.28 -9.11
C CYS A 202 7.13 9.78 -9.22
N GLY A 203 7.90 10.64 -8.54
CA GLY A 203 7.75 12.09 -8.57
C GLY A 203 6.54 12.63 -7.77
N LEU A 204 5.86 11.79 -6.99
CA LEU A 204 4.74 12.21 -6.13
C LEU A 204 5.22 13.17 -5.03
N ALA A 205 6.41 12.92 -4.48
CA ALA A 205 6.97 13.73 -3.38
C ALA A 205 7.37 15.16 -3.80
N GLY A 206 7.57 15.44 -5.09
CA GLY A 206 7.95 16.76 -5.59
C GLY A 206 9.16 17.34 -4.84
N ASP A 207 9.07 18.60 -4.42
CA ASP A 207 10.13 19.29 -3.67
C ASP A 207 10.40 18.71 -2.28
N GLN A 208 9.55 17.81 -1.78
CA GLN A 208 9.75 17.11 -0.51
C GLN A 208 10.59 15.83 -0.64
N ALA A 209 11.02 15.44 -1.83
CA ALA A 209 11.73 14.18 -2.09
C ALA A 209 12.96 14.01 -1.18
N LEU A 210 13.93 14.91 -1.26
CA LEU A 210 15.14 14.85 -0.44
C LEU A 210 14.85 15.01 1.07
N PRO A 211 14.03 15.96 1.54
CA PRO A 211 13.60 16.01 2.94
C PRO A 211 13.00 14.71 3.46
N LEU A 212 12.11 14.08 2.71
CA LEU A 212 11.49 12.80 3.10
C LEU A 212 12.53 11.68 3.25
N LEU A 213 13.47 11.57 2.31
CA LEU A 213 14.54 10.57 2.37
C LEU A 213 15.49 10.80 3.56
N GLN A 214 15.77 12.06 3.90
CA GLN A 214 16.56 12.42 5.07
C GLN A 214 15.85 12.10 6.39
N HIS A 215 14.52 12.17 6.41
CA HIS A 215 13.69 11.83 7.57
C HIS A 215 13.41 10.33 7.70
N LEU A 216 13.70 9.52 6.68
CA LEU A 216 13.51 8.07 6.79
C LEU A 216 14.22 7.52 8.04
N PRO A 217 13.56 6.61 8.76
CA PRO A 217 14.13 6.02 9.96
C PRO A 217 15.42 5.26 9.63
N ARG A 218 16.39 5.36 10.52
CA ARG A 218 17.67 4.65 10.41
C ARG A 218 17.91 3.86 11.69
N SER A 219 18.05 2.57 11.55
CA SER A 219 18.59 1.75 12.62
C SER A 219 20.12 1.62 12.50
N LEU A 220 20.76 0.92 13.43
CA LEU A 220 22.19 0.68 13.35
C LEU A 220 22.59 -0.13 12.09
N PHE A 221 21.68 -0.91 11.53
CA PHE A 221 21.97 -1.86 10.45
C PHE A 221 21.23 -1.62 9.13
N GLY A 222 20.38 -0.61 9.07
CA GLY A 222 19.65 -0.26 7.85
C GLY A 222 18.40 0.54 8.11
N THR A 223 17.60 0.76 7.06
CA THR A 223 16.32 1.44 7.13
C THR A 223 15.23 0.45 7.54
N PRO A 224 14.58 0.59 8.71
CA PRO A 224 13.45 -0.25 9.09
C PRO A 224 12.30 -0.13 8.10
N VAL A 225 11.52 -1.20 7.96
CA VAL A 225 10.33 -1.22 7.07
C VAL A 225 9.36 -0.10 7.42
N PHE A 226 9.10 0.08 8.71
CA PHE A 226 8.30 1.20 9.22
C PHE A 226 8.76 1.59 10.64
N THR A 227 8.43 2.82 11.06
CA THR A 227 8.66 3.33 12.42
C THR A 227 7.61 4.37 12.80
N PRO A 228 7.34 4.59 14.10
CA PRO A 228 7.79 3.79 15.26
C PRO A 228 7.42 2.31 15.17
N TYR A 229 8.10 1.46 15.95
CA TYR A 229 7.79 0.04 16.00
C TYR A 229 6.49 -0.22 16.76
N LYS A 230 5.67 -1.16 16.30
CA LYS A 230 4.46 -1.56 17.00
C LYS A 230 4.77 -2.15 18.38
N SER A 231 5.80 -2.99 18.48
CA SER A 231 6.22 -3.64 19.71
C SER A 231 7.70 -4.02 19.68
N LEU A 232 8.42 -3.77 20.78
CA LEU A 232 9.78 -4.27 20.98
C LEU A 232 9.83 -5.71 21.50
N GLN A 233 8.69 -6.25 21.90
CA GLN A 233 8.59 -7.60 22.48
C GLN A 233 8.35 -8.68 21.41
N GLU A 234 7.83 -8.30 20.27
CA GLU A 234 7.57 -9.23 19.18
C GLU A 234 8.84 -9.57 18.40
N LYS A 235 8.88 -10.79 17.85
CA LYS A 235 9.91 -11.18 16.90
C LYS A 235 9.84 -10.33 15.64
N ALA A 236 11.01 -9.98 15.11
CA ALA A 236 11.08 -9.18 13.90
C ALA A 236 10.55 -9.93 12.68
N TYR A 237 9.78 -9.23 11.85
CA TYR A 237 9.42 -9.61 10.48
C TYR A 237 9.13 -8.34 9.67
N HIS A 238 7.91 -7.76 9.70
CA HIS A 238 7.71 -6.37 9.26
C HIS A 238 8.09 -5.39 10.36
N ASN A 239 7.64 -5.65 11.58
CA ASN A 239 8.03 -4.90 12.77
C ASN A 239 9.52 -5.18 13.10
N ARG A 240 10.31 -4.13 13.38
CA ARG A 240 11.71 -4.22 13.82
C ARG A 240 12.69 -4.83 12.80
N SER A 241 12.42 -4.79 11.52
CA SER A 241 13.27 -5.43 10.53
C SER A 241 13.71 -4.49 9.41
N VAL A 242 14.84 -4.84 8.81
CA VAL A 242 15.32 -4.32 7.53
C VAL A 242 15.12 -5.39 6.47
N TRP A 243 14.53 -5.01 5.36
CA TRP A 243 14.35 -5.86 4.18
C TRP A 243 15.25 -5.36 3.06
N PRO A 244 16.19 -6.16 2.57
CA PRO A 244 17.16 -5.71 1.56
C PRO A 244 16.52 -5.15 0.29
N PHE A 245 15.35 -5.62 -0.12
CA PHE A 245 14.68 -5.06 -1.29
C PHE A 245 14.10 -3.66 -1.00
N VAL A 246 13.57 -3.42 0.20
CA VAL A 246 13.12 -2.09 0.63
C VAL A 246 14.30 -1.14 0.67
N GLU A 247 15.42 -1.57 1.28
CA GLU A 247 16.67 -0.80 1.30
C GLU A 247 17.18 -0.48 -0.12
N ALA A 248 16.98 -1.40 -1.09
CA ALA A 248 17.34 -1.16 -2.48
C ALA A 248 16.48 -0.07 -3.14
N TYR A 249 15.17 -0.02 -2.87
CA TYR A 249 14.31 1.08 -3.35
C TYR A 249 14.67 2.41 -2.69
N VAL A 250 14.97 2.40 -1.39
CA VAL A 250 15.47 3.58 -0.67
C VAL A 250 16.79 4.06 -1.27
N LEU A 251 17.72 3.14 -1.58
CA LEU A 251 18.98 3.46 -2.26
C LEU A 251 18.75 4.09 -3.63
N MET A 252 17.85 3.52 -4.45
CA MET A 252 17.51 4.07 -5.76
C MET A 252 16.99 5.51 -5.64
N ALA A 253 16.07 5.75 -4.70
CA ALA A 253 15.52 7.07 -4.46
C ALA A 253 16.62 8.07 -4.00
N ARG A 254 17.52 7.66 -3.11
CA ARG A 254 18.66 8.48 -2.68
C ARG A 254 19.63 8.78 -3.81
N ALA A 255 19.89 7.80 -4.67
CA ALA A 255 20.77 8.00 -5.83
C ALA A 255 20.14 8.98 -6.84
N GLU A 256 18.84 8.90 -7.08
CA GLU A 256 18.12 9.82 -7.96
C GLU A 256 18.15 11.26 -7.42
N GLU A 257 18.01 11.42 -6.10
CA GLU A 257 18.12 12.72 -5.41
C GLU A 257 19.57 13.15 -5.13
N GLN A 258 20.57 12.41 -5.63
CA GLN A 258 22.01 12.70 -5.45
C GLN A 258 22.44 12.76 -3.96
N ASP A 259 21.73 12.05 -3.07
CA ASP A 259 22.05 11.90 -1.65
C ASP A 259 23.16 10.83 -1.46
N ALA A 260 24.40 11.21 -1.71
CA ALA A 260 25.53 10.28 -1.64
C ALA A 260 25.75 9.69 -0.24
N ASP A 261 25.49 10.43 0.82
CA ASP A 261 25.66 9.97 2.20
C ASP A 261 24.56 8.98 2.59
N GLY A 262 23.31 9.28 2.23
CA GLY A 262 22.20 8.34 2.37
C GLY A 262 22.42 7.07 1.54
N ALA A 263 22.92 7.20 0.32
CA ALA A 263 23.27 6.06 -0.53
C ALA A 263 24.38 5.20 0.10
N ALA A 264 25.40 5.83 0.73
CA ALA A 264 26.45 5.11 1.46
C ALA A 264 25.88 4.26 2.59
N PHE A 265 24.89 4.79 3.33
CA PHE A 265 24.22 4.08 4.41
C PHE A 265 23.48 2.84 3.89
N SER A 266 22.65 2.99 2.85
CA SER A 266 21.88 1.89 2.25
C SER A 266 22.80 0.82 1.62
N MET A 267 23.83 1.22 0.87
CA MET A 267 24.83 0.29 0.32
C MET A 267 25.53 -0.50 1.42
N SER A 268 25.94 0.18 2.50
CA SER A 268 26.62 -0.47 3.63
C SER A 268 25.74 -1.48 4.34
N SER A 269 24.46 -1.16 4.54
CA SER A 269 23.46 -2.08 5.09
C SER A 269 23.36 -3.37 4.27
N MET A 270 23.14 -3.25 2.97
CA MET A 270 22.93 -4.38 2.06
C MET A 270 24.21 -5.22 1.91
N LEU A 271 25.36 -4.59 1.68
CA LEU A 271 26.63 -5.29 1.51
C LEU A 271 27.07 -6.00 2.79
N ARG A 272 26.94 -5.34 3.95
CA ARG A 272 27.21 -5.97 5.24
C ARG A 272 26.36 -7.22 5.44
N ALA A 273 25.06 -7.12 5.20
CA ALA A 273 24.13 -8.24 5.35
C ALA A 273 24.50 -9.40 4.43
N ALA A 274 24.74 -9.14 3.14
CA ALA A 274 25.13 -10.16 2.17
C ALA A 274 26.46 -10.85 2.54
N MET A 275 27.44 -10.08 3.02
CA MET A 275 28.74 -10.62 3.46
C MET A 275 28.64 -11.42 4.76
N ALA A 276 27.90 -10.91 5.75
CA ALA A 276 27.74 -11.58 7.05
C ALA A 276 27.01 -12.91 6.93
N PHE A 277 25.99 -12.96 6.07
CA PHE A 277 25.17 -14.17 5.91
C PHE A 277 25.69 -15.12 4.80
N GLY A 278 26.59 -14.66 3.94
CA GLY A 278 27.00 -15.39 2.72
C GLY A 278 25.83 -15.64 1.76
N SER A 279 24.77 -14.87 1.86
CA SER A 279 23.52 -15.01 1.13
C SER A 279 22.70 -13.72 1.17
N ASN A 280 21.77 -13.56 0.23
CA ASN A 280 20.77 -12.49 0.27
C ASN A 280 19.51 -13.00 1.00
N LYS A 281 19.48 -12.77 2.30
CA LYS A 281 18.37 -13.11 3.18
C LYS A 281 17.14 -12.25 2.87
N GLU A 282 15.97 -12.75 3.23
CA GLU A 282 14.71 -12.04 3.10
C GLU A 282 14.68 -10.76 3.96
N ASN A 283 15.06 -10.91 5.24
CA ASN A 283 15.09 -9.82 6.20
C ASN A 283 16.18 -10.05 7.28
N PHE A 284 16.40 -9.06 8.12
CA PHE A 284 17.22 -9.14 9.33
C PHE A 284 16.76 -8.11 10.36
N GLN A 285 17.09 -8.33 11.62
CA GLN A 285 16.72 -7.45 12.72
C GLN A 285 17.39 -6.08 12.58
N ALA A 286 16.61 -5.03 12.75
CA ALA A 286 17.11 -3.66 12.60
C ALA A 286 18.12 -3.25 13.69
N GLU A 287 17.96 -3.75 14.92
CA GLU A 287 18.80 -3.39 16.07
C GLU A 287 20.09 -4.20 16.16
N SER A 288 20.04 -5.51 15.87
CA SER A 288 21.18 -6.42 15.98
C SER A 288 21.87 -6.70 14.65
N GLY A 289 21.17 -6.51 13.54
CA GLY A 289 21.64 -6.86 12.21
C GLY A 289 21.72 -8.36 11.95
N GLU A 290 21.10 -9.19 12.79
CA GLU A 290 21.12 -10.64 12.67
C GLU A 290 19.89 -11.15 11.90
N ALA A 291 20.08 -12.22 11.12
CA ALA A 291 19.00 -12.88 10.38
C ALA A 291 18.35 -14.04 11.15
N CYS A 292 18.83 -14.35 12.36
CA CYS A 292 18.23 -15.33 13.25
C CYS A 292 17.15 -14.69 14.13
N ASP A 293 16.28 -15.55 14.67
CA ASP A 293 15.18 -15.15 15.57
C ASP A 293 14.19 -14.14 14.97
N THR A 294 14.05 -14.14 13.66
CA THR A 294 12.91 -13.51 12.96
C THR A 294 11.77 -14.52 12.85
N ILE A 295 10.54 -14.06 12.59
CA ILE A 295 9.38 -14.97 12.47
C ILE A 295 9.58 -15.93 11.30
N GLN A 296 9.99 -15.38 10.15
CA GLN A 296 10.28 -16.12 8.93
C GLN A 296 11.47 -15.47 8.23
N ASN A 297 12.28 -16.29 7.56
CA ASN A 297 13.40 -15.78 6.79
C ASN A 297 13.82 -16.78 5.71
N SER A 298 13.75 -16.36 4.48
CA SER A 298 14.17 -17.15 3.32
C SER A 298 15.60 -16.82 2.91
N ASP A 299 16.31 -17.85 2.45
CA ASP A 299 17.61 -17.68 1.80
C ASP A 299 17.43 -17.38 0.31
N ARG A 300 18.29 -16.53 -0.22
CA ARG A 300 18.30 -16.18 -1.64
C ARG A 300 16.91 -15.73 -2.13
N GLN A 301 16.26 -14.90 -1.30
CA GLN A 301 14.97 -14.35 -1.65
C GLN A 301 15.10 -13.52 -2.93
N LEU A 302 14.18 -13.74 -3.89
CA LEU A 302 14.30 -13.18 -5.24
C LEU A 302 14.49 -11.67 -5.24
N TRP A 303 13.64 -10.94 -4.53
CA TRP A 303 13.73 -9.48 -4.50
C TRP A 303 14.96 -8.96 -3.73
N SER A 304 15.49 -9.71 -2.76
CA SER A 304 16.75 -9.36 -2.10
C SER A 304 17.95 -9.57 -3.01
N VAL A 305 17.94 -10.64 -3.81
CA VAL A 305 18.94 -10.87 -4.87
C VAL A 305 18.85 -9.78 -5.93
N ALA A 306 17.65 -9.45 -6.38
CA ALA A 306 17.41 -8.37 -7.33
C ALA A 306 17.81 -7.01 -6.76
N GLY A 307 17.57 -6.77 -5.47
CA GLY A 307 18.02 -5.57 -4.76
C GLY A 307 19.53 -5.39 -4.83
N MET A 308 20.29 -6.48 -4.73
CA MET A 308 21.75 -6.43 -4.90
C MET A 308 22.15 -6.04 -6.34
N LEU A 309 21.40 -6.48 -7.36
CA LEU A 309 21.61 -6.01 -8.73
C LEU A 309 21.27 -4.51 -8.85
N GLY A 310 20.16 -4.09 -8.26
CA GLY A 310 19.74 -2.69 -8.22
C GLY A 310 20.73 -1.77 -7.53
N LEU A 311 21.39 -2.25 -6.46
CA LEU A 311 22.47 -1.52 -5.81
C LEU A 311 23.57 -1.11 -6.82
N PHE A 312 23.96 -2.03 -7.70
CA PHE A 312 24.96 -1.71 -8.72
C PHE A 312 24.36 -0.91 -9.88
N TYR A 313 23.29 -1.39 -10.52
CA TYR A 313 22.77 -0.77 -11.73
C TYR A 313 22.27 0.66 -11.48
N TYR A 314 21.42 0.83 -10.49
CA TYR A 314 20.72 2.09 -10.23
C TYR A 314 21.40 2.92 -9.15
N GLY A 315 21.86 2.27 -8.07
CA GLY A 315 22.50 2.96 -6.96
C GLY A 315 23.90 3.47 -7.29
N LEU A 316 24.82 2.60 -7.69
CA LEU A 316 26.22 2.97 -7.93
C LEU A 316 26.45 3.56 -9.32
N PHE A 317 26.00 2.84 -10.38
CA PHE A 317 26.21 3.25 -11.78
C PHE A 317 25.17 4.27 -12.25
N GLY A 318 24.08 4.48 -11.53
CA GLY A 318 23.07 5.49 -11.82
C GLY A 318 22.45 5.34 -13.21
N ILE A 319 22.06 4.13 -13.58
CA ILE A 319 21.43 3.86 -14.88
C ILE A 319 19.95 4.27 -14.78
N HIS A 320 19.54 5.30 -15.53
CA HIS A 320 18.18 5.79 -15.55
C HIS A 320 17.62 5.83 -16.95
N TYR A 321 16.31 5.61 -17.08
CA TYR A 321 15.59 5.78 -18.35
C TYR A 321 14.84 7.12 -18.32
N GLN A 322 15.19 8.00 -19.23
CA GLN A 322 14.54 9.30 -19.38
C GLN A 322 14.10 9.48 -20.83
N ASP A 323 12.79 9.49 -21.05
CA ASP A 323 12.19 9.53 -22.38
C ASP A 323 12.79 8.45 -23.30
N ASP A 324 13.31 8.83 -24.47
CA ASP A 324 13.96 7.94 -25.44
C ASP A 324 15.46 7.75 -25.17
N ASN A 325 15.93 8.05 -23.98
CA ASN A 325 17.35 8.00 -23.64
C ASN A 325 17.63 7.12 -22.42
N LEU A 326 18.82 6.59 -22.38
CA LEU A 326 19.46 6.07 -21.19
C LEU A 326 20.41 7.14 -20.67
N VAL A 327 20.28 7.51 -19.40
CA VAL A 327 21.13 8.48 -18.72
C VAL A 327 21.97 7.75 -17.69
N ILE A 328 23.27 8.04 -17.65
CA ILE A 328 24.19 7.53 -16.64
C ILE A 328 24.50 8.66 -15.66
N ALA A 329 23.92 8.58 -14.48
CA ALA A 329 24.04 9.58 -13.41
C ALA A 329 24.55 8.89 -12.11
N PRO A 330 25.86 8.58 -12.02
CA PRO A 330 26.38 7.79 -10.90
C PRO A 330 26.27 8.51 -9.58
N CYS A 331 26.03 7.71 -8.53
CA CYS A 331 26.10 8.14 -7.14
C CYS A 331 27.11 7.28 -6.41
N VAL A 332 28.39 7.70 -6.40
CA VAL A 332 29.50 6.96 -5.79
C VAL A 332 29.88 7.59 -4.46
N PRO A 333 29.46 7.00 -3.32
CA PRO A 333 29.84 7.54 -2.02
C PRO A 333 31.37 7.50 -1.80
N LYS A 334 31.88 8.42 -1.01
CA LYS A 334 33.33 8.50 -0.70
C LYS A 334 33.91 7.20 -0.11
N SER A 335 33.12 6.45 0.67
CA SER A 335 33.52 5.15 1.21
C SER A 335 33.76 4.10 0.13
N TYR A 336 33.18 4.28 -1.04
CA TYR A 336 33.30 3.40 -2.21
C TYR A 336 34.16 4.04 -3.33
N ARG A 337 34.95 5.08 -3.03
CA ARG A 337 35.83 5.74 -4.01
C ARG A 337 36.74 4.75 -4.72
N GLY A 338 36.96 4.98 -6.00
CA GLY A 338 37.86 4.16 -6.82
C GLY A 338 37.43 4.02 -8.25
N SER A 339 37.91 2.98 -8.90
CA SER A 339 37.50 2.62 -10.26
C SER A 339 36.47 1.51 -10.22
N HIS A 340 35.34 1.72 -10.89
CA HIS A 340 34.22 0.78 -10.98
C HIS A 340 33.95 0.41 -12.44
N TRP A 341 33.71 -0.86 -12.69
CA TRP A 341 33.50 -1.40 -14.03
C TRP A 341 32.21 -2.20 -14.09
N LEU A 342 31.33 -1.85 -15.01
CA LEU A 342 30.17 -2.63 -15.39
C LEU A 342 30.31 -2.99 -16.87
N THR A 343 30.49 -4.25 -17.19
CA THR A 343 30.82 -4.69 -18.56
C THR A 343 29.79 -5.65 -19.09
N GLY A 344 29.47 -5.49 -20.39
CA GLY A 344 28.59 -6.41 -21.09
C GLY A 344 27.11 -6.28 -20.76
N LEU A 345 26.67 -5.16 -20.17
CA LEU A 345 25.25 -4.93 -19.88
C LEU A 345 24.46 -4.78 -21.17
N ARG A 346 23.47 -5.62 -21.34
CA ARG A 346 22.59 -5.61 -22.53
C ARG A 346 21.33 -4.81 -22.27
N ILE A 347 21.11 -3.78 -23.10
CA ILE A 347 19.86 -2.99 -23.09
C ILE A 347 19.44 -2.82 -24.55
N ARG A 348 18.28 -3.35 -24.92
CA ARG A 348 17.80 -3.35 -26.33
C ARG A 348 18.86 -3.91 -27.29
N ASN A 349 19.28 -3.10 -28.26
CA ASN A 349 20.30 -3.47 -29.25
C ASN A 349 21.72 -3.05 -28.86
N MET A 350 21.91 -2.55 -27.62
CA MET A 350 23.19 -2.08 -27.11
C MET A 350 23.85 -3.10 -26.19
N VAL A 351 25.16 -3.08 -26.16
CA VAL A 351 25.99 -3.70 -25.12
C VAL A 351 26.84 -2.61 -24.50
N LEU A 352 26.61 -2.31 -23.25
CA LEU A 352 27.27 -1.22 -22.55
C LEU A 352 28.46 -1.73 -21.72
N ASP A 353 29.56 -1.02 -21.80
CA ASP A 353 30.69 -1.10 -20.88
C ASP A 353 30.85 0.27 -20.25
N ILE A 354 30.62 0.35 -18.94
CA ILE A 354 30.67 1.60 -18.19
C ILE A 354 31.83 1.55 -17.21
N HIS A 355 32.70 2.54 -17.27
CA HIS A 355 33.79 2.75 -16.33
C HIS A 355 33.58 4.08 -15.62
N ILE A 356 33.57 4.03 -14.29
CA ILE A 356 33.49 5.21 -13.43
C ILE A 356 34.76 5.28 -12.61
N ASN A 357 35.39 6.43 -12.58
CA ASN A 357 36.54 6.71 -11.74
C ASN A 357 36.28 7.88 -10.81
N GLY A 358 36.67 7.77 -9.55
CA GLY A 358 36.49 8.80 -8.55
C GLY A 358 35.37 8.52 -7.56
N TYR A 359 34.74 9.55 -7.03
CA TYR A 359 33.57 9.52 -6.12
C TYR A 359 32.81 10.84 -6.16
N GLY A 360 31.58 10.84 -5.69
CA GLY A 360 30.66 11.96 -5.74
C GLY A 360 29.52 11.70 -6.70
N THR A 361 28.79 12.76 -7.00
CA THR A 361 27.64 12.74 -7.91
C THR A 361 27.84 13.66 -9.13
N GLU A 362 28.82 14.56 -9.07
CA GLU A 362 29.14 15.47 -10.17
C GLU A 362 30.13 14.83 -11.15
N ILE A 363 29.78 14.88 -12.43
CA ILE A 363 30.60 14.33 -13.50
C ILE A 363 31.55 15.42 -14.01
N TRP A 364 32.86 15.21 -13.89
CA TRP A 364 33.89 16.09 -14.41
C TRP A 364 34.07 15.93 -15.94
N SER A 365 34.11 14.69 -16.42
CA SER A 365 34.27 14.40 -17.83
C SER A 365 33.57 13.11 -18.24
N VAL A 366 33.12 13.09 -19.50
CA VAL A 366 32.49 11.92 -20.13
C VAL A 366 33.17 11.65 -21.47
N MET A 367 33.53 10.39 -21.67
CA MET A 367 33.98 9.89 -22.97
C MET A 367 33.06 8.76 -23.42
N VAL A 368 32.52 8.87 -24.64
CA VAL A 368 31.75 7.79 -25.29
C VAL A 368 32.51 7.30 -26.51
N ASN A 369 32.88 6.01 -26.51
CA ASN A 369 33.70 5.41 -27.56
C ASN A 369 35.02 6.19 -27.82
N GLY A 370 35.67 6.65 -26.76
CA GLY A 370 36.92 7.39 -26.79
C GLY A 370 36.80 8.84 -27.30
N LYS A 371 35.61 9.43 -27.36
CA LYS A 371 35.36 10.83 -27.70
C LYS A 371 34.61 11.55 -26.61
N PRO A 372 34.92 12.85 -26.37
CA PRO A 372 34.13 13.65 -25.46
C PRO A 372 32.67 13.72 -25.89
N ASP A 373 31.75 13.44 -24.96
CA ASP A 373 30.32 13.41 -25.22
C ASP A 373 29.53 13.64 -23.91
N SER A 374 28.23 13.37 -23.88
CA SER A 374 27.39 13.42 -22.72
C SER A 374 27.07 12.01 -22.19
N PRO A 375 26.65 11.87 -20.90
CA PRO A 375 26.25 10.58 -20.32
C PRO A 375 24.83 10.15 -20.76
N ILE A 376 24.32 10.69 -21.87
CA ILE A 376 22.98 10.45 -22.41
C ILE A 376 23.11 9.64 -23.69
N ILE A 377 22.59 8.43 -23.68
CA ILE A 377 22.67 7.48 -24.78
C ILE A 377 21.28 7.24 -25.36
N PRO A 378 21.01 7.55 -26.65
CA PRO A 378 19.70 7.25 -27.24
C PRO A 378 19.38 5.75 -27.21
N LEU A 379 18.15 5.40 -26.85
CA LEU A 379 17.70 4.00 -26.69
C LEU A 379 17.60 3.23 -28.02
N ASP A 380 17.66 3.91 -29.15
CA ASP A 380 17.74 3.32 -30.49
C ASP A 380 19.19 3.03 -30.97
N SER A 381 20.19 3.39 -30.16
CA SER A 381 21.60 3.08 -30.41
C SER A 381 21.86 1.59 -30.53
N GLN A 382 22.91 1.21 -31.26
CA GLN A 382 23.20 -0.20 -31.55
C GLN A 382 24.68 -0.53 -31.33
N GLY A 383 24.93 -1.81 -31.04
CA GLY A 383 26.27 -2.33 -30.90
C GLY A 383 26.90 -2.08 -29.54
N ARG A 384 28.23 -2.14 -29.48
CA ARG A 384 28.98 -1.98 -28.23
C ARG A 384 29.30 -0.51 -27.99
N ILE A 385 28.97 0.01 -26.82
CA ILE A 385 29.18 1.40 -26.43
C ILE A 385 30.01 1.38 -25.13
N GLN A 386 31.17 2.05 -25.21
CA GLN A 386 32.05 2.26 -24.05
C GLN A 386 31.82 3.65 -23.49
N ILE A 387 31.58 3.74 -22.19
CA ILE A 387 31.31 4.99 -21.47
C ILE A 387 32.34 5.09 -20.35
N GLU A 388 33.12 6.17 -20.33
CA GLU A 388 34.11 6.46 -19.30
C GLU A 388 33.71 7.76 -18.62
N LEU A 389 33.62 7.73 -17.30
CA LEU A 389 33.19 8.85 -16.47
C LEU A 389 34.27 9.14 -15.41
N GLU A 390 34.67 10.40 -15.32
CA GLU A 390 35.47 10.91 -14.21
C GLU A 390 34.56 11.73 -13.30
N LEU A 391 34.52 11.40 -12.03
CA LEU A 391 33.73 12.11 -11.04
C LEU A 391 34.56 13.17 -10.33
N MET A 392 33.94 14.30 -10.05
CA MET A 392 34.54 15.35 -9.22
C MET A 392 34.26 15.03 -7.75
N PRO A 393 35.33 14.97 -6.91
CA PRO A 393 35.12 14.76 -5.47
C PRO A 393 34.21 15.84 -4.88
N THR A 394 33.13 15.43 -4.24
CA THR A 394 32.30 16.30 -3.44
C THR A 394 32.98 16.62 -2.10
N GLU A 395 32.80 17.82 -1.57
CA GLU A 395 33.23 18.16 -0.21
C GLU A 395 32.54 17.20 0.79
N ASP A 396 33.23 16.92 1.90
CA ASP A 396 32.69 16.04 2.95
C ASP A 396 31.41 16.65 3.52
N ALA A 397 30.28 16.02 3.33
CA ALA A 397 29.14 16.24 4.18
C ALA A 397 29.43 15.71 5.60
N GLU A 398 28.87 16.33 6.61
CA GLU A 398 28.97 15.80 7.98
C GLU A 398 28.49 14.36 8.01
N ALA A 399 29.22 13.51 8.73
CA ALA A 399 28.82 12.11 8.90
C ALA A 399 27.36 12.06 9.37
N LEU A 400 26.53 11.29 8.65
CA LEU A 400 25.13 11.12 9.01
C LEU A 400 25.05 10.71 10.48
N ALA A 401 24.46 11.55 11.32
CA ALA A 401 24.21 11.21 12.70
C ALA A 401 23.35 9.94 12.75
N LEU A 402 23.77 8.96 13.55
CA LEU A 402 22.88 7.83 13.83
C LEU A 402 21.61 8.40 14.46
N PRO A 403 20.44 7.97 14.01
CA PRO A 403 19.20 8.40 14.63
C PRO A 403 19.18 7.95 16.10
N PRO A 404 18.41 8.61 16.96
CA PRO A 404 18.12 8.07 18.28
C PRO A 404 17.62 6.63 18.13
N ALA A 405 17.88 5.81 19.15
CA ALA A 405 17.36 4.43 19.18
C ALA A 405 15.87 4.45 18.82
N ALA A 406 15.47 3.52 17.95
CA ALA A 406 14.09 3.45 17.52
C ALA A 406 13.15 3.37 18.73
N SER A 407 12.17 4.23 18.76
CA SER A 407 11.16 4.24 19.79
C SER A 407 10.11 3.17 19.52
N GLU A 408 9.68 2.51 20.58
CA GLU A 408 8.45 1.73 20.59
C GLU A 408 7.27 2.70 20.62
N ASP A 409 6.22 2.37 19.89
CA ASP A 409 4.96 3.06 20.03
C ASP A 409 4.37 2.85 21.43
N LEU A 410 3.56 3.80 21.87
CA LEU A 410 2.77 3.57 23.07
C LEU A 410 1.69 2.51 22.76
N PRO A 411 1.33 1.64 23.73
CA PRO A 411 0.17 0.76 23.57
C PRO A 411 -1.10 1.55 23.25
N GLU A 412 -1.95 0.96 22.45
CA GLU A 412 -3.26 1.53 22.10
C GLU A 412 -4.15 1.68 23.33
N PRO A 413 -4.84 2.83 23.50
CA PRO A 413 -5.79 2.98 24.58
C PRO A 413 -6.98 2.02 24.42
N GLU A 414 -7.32 1.32 25.49
CA GLU A 414 -8.50 0.46 25.57
C GLU A 414 -9.61 1.16 26.37
N TRP A 415 -10.85 1.08 25.87
CA TRP A 415 -12.00 1.63 26.58
C TRP A 415 -12.28 0.93 27.92
N ASP A 416 -12.65 1.72 28.92
CA ASP A 416 -13.11 1.26 30.24
C ASP A 416 -14.54 1.74 30.46
N ALA A 417 -15.51 0.98 29.95
CA ALA A 417 -16.95 1.24 30.04
C ALA A 417 -17.34 2.71 29.68
N PRO A 418 -17.03 3.19 28.47
CA PRO A 418 -17.40 4.53 28.04
C PRO A 418 -18.91 4.69 27.91
N THR A 419 -19.43 5.91 28.15
CA THR A 419 -20.83 6.28 27.93
C THR A 419 -20.95 7.49 27.03
N PRO A 420 -22.15 7.81 26.51
CA PRO A 420 -22.36 9.01 25.69
C PRO A 420 -22.07 10.34 26.42
N GLU A 421 -21.97 10.35 27.75
CA GLU A 421 -21.67 11.51 28.55
C GLU A 421 -20.23 11.55 29.06
N LEU A 422 -19.57 10.37 29.13
CA LEU A 422 -18.24 10.24 29.70
C LEU A 422 -17.43 9.15 29.03
N LEU A 423 -16.41 9.55 28.30
CA LEU A 423 -15.39 8.63 27.81
C LEU A 423 -14.47 8.25 28.96
N ARG A 424 -14.14 6.95 29.04
CA ARG A 424 -13.11 6.41 29.94
C ARG A 424 -12.30 5.36 29.23
N TRP A 425 -11.01 5.32 29.54
CA TRP A 425 -10.08 4.32 29.02
C TRP A 425 -9.10 3.88 30.10
N LYS A 426 -8.46 2.75 29.87
CA LYS A 426 -7.42 2.22 30.77
C LYS A 426 -6.16 3.08 30.69
N PRO A 427 -5.41 3.26 31.77
CA PRO A 427 -4.12 3.94 31.73
C PRO A 427 -3.15 3.23 30.78
N VAL A 428 -2.51 3.99 29.92
CA VAL A 428 -1.47 3.48 29.00
C VAL A 428 -0.11 3.70 29.64
N PRO A 429 0.69 2.64 29.87
CA PRO A 429 2.03 2.77 30.42
C PRO A 429 2.91 3.67 29.52
N GLY A 430 3.59 4.65 30.12
CA GLY A 430 4.47 5.58 29.40
C GLY A 430 3.76 6.77 28.75
N ALA A 431 2.43 6.85 28.78
CA ALA A 431 1.70 8.02 28.31
C ALA A 431 1.84 9.20 29.28
N ALA A 432 2.05 10.39 28.74
CA ALA A 432 2.05 11.65 29.49
C ALA A 432 0.69 12.38 29.40
N SER A 433 -0.04 12.15 28.30
CA SER A 433 -1.35 12.73 28.03
C SER A 433 -2.08 11.92 26.98
N TYR A 434 -3.31 12.32 26.66
CA TYR A 434 -4.15 11.68 25.66
C TYR A 434 -4.79 12.72 24.75
N ASN A 435 -4.80 12.47 23.45
CA ASN A 435 -5.57 13.21 22.48
C ASN A 435 -6.89 12.49 22.24
N VAL A 436 -8.00 13.23 22.37
CA VAL A 436 -9.35 12.71 22.07
C VAL A 436 -9.80 13.30 20.76
N PHE A 437 -10.28 12.47 19.86
CA PHE A 437 -10.81 12.87 18.56
C PHE A 437 -12.31 12.61 18.49
N ARG A 438 -13.01 13.44 17.73
CA ARG A 438 -14.42 13.27 17.39
C ARG A 438 -14.61 13.34 15.89
N ASN A 439 -15.17 12.29 15.30
CA ASN A 439 -15.40 12.19 13.86
C ASN A 439 -14.11 12.53 13.05
N GLY A 440 -12.98 11.94 13.45
CA GLY A 440 -11.68 12.14 12.79
C GLY A 440 -10.98 13.48 13.07
N VAL A 441 -11.58 14.37 13.88
CA VAL A 441 -11.02 15.71 14.16
C VAL A 441 -10.64 15.83 15.63
N ALA A 442 -9.50 16.46 15.92
CA ALA A 442 -9.07 16.72 17.30
C ALA A 442 -10.18 17.45 18.08
N PHE A 443 -10.53 16.90 19.23
CA PHE A 443 -11.64 17.36 20.05
C PHE A 443 -11.19 17.90 21.42
N ALA A 444 -10.34 17.17 22.12
CA ALA A 444 -9.84 17.54 23.44
C ALA A 444 -8.47 16.89 23.69
N ALA A 445 -7.72 17.46 24.64
CA ALA A 445 -6.57 16.82 25.27
C ALA A 445 -6.90 16.53 26.74
N ALA A 446 -6.47 15.38 27.24
CA ALA A 446 -6.70 14.94 28.61
C ALA A 446 -5.39 14.52 29.27
N LEU A 447 -5.21 14.86 30.54
CA LEU A 447 -4.11 14.37 31.36
C LEU A 447 -4.48 13.09 32.12
N ASP A 448 -5.78 12.91 32.36
CA ASP A 448 -6.35 11.74 33.02
C ASP A 448 -7.03 10.82 31.99
N CYS A 449 -7.34 9.60 32.42
CA CYS A 449 -7.94 8.58 31.55
C CYS A 449 -9.46 8.76 31.35
N HIS A 450 -9.92 9.99 31.22
CA HIS A 450 -11.32 10.28 30.94
C HIS A 450 -11.53 11.63 30.23
N CYS A 451 -12.68 11.76 29.54
CA CYS A 451 -13.13 13.02 28.94
C CYS A 451 -14.65 13.13 29.08
N VAL A 452 -15.12 14.25 29.66
CA VAL A 452 -16.55 14.54 29.76
C VAL A 452 -17.04 15.06 28.42
N LEU A 453 -18.12 14.48 27.91
CA LEU A 453 -18.70 14.87 26.64
C LEU A 453 -19.82 15.92 26.85
N PRO A 454 -19.88 16.97 26.04
CA PRO A 454 -21.03 17.86 26.01
C PRO A 454 -22.25 17.11 25.46
N ALA A 455 -23.45 17.56 25.82
CA ALA A 455 -24.68 17.03 25.23
C ALA A 455 -24.59 17.05 23.70
N SER A 456 -24.76 15.88 23.07
CA SER A 456 -24.63 15.72 21.62
C SER A 456 -25.65 16.57 20.89
N ARG A 457 -25.19 17.32 19.89
CA ARG A 457 -26.03 18.04 18.90
C ARG A 457 -25.79 17.37 17.55
N GLY A 458 -26.54 16.38 17.20
CA GLY A 458 -26.39 15.66 15.93
C GLY A 458 -26.86 14.22 16.04
N TYR A 459 -26.95 13.56 14.92
CA TYR A 459 -27.45 12.20 14.84
C TYR A 459 -26.39 11.15 15.20
N PHE A 460 -25.13 11.46 14.95
CA PHE A 460 -24.02 10.52 15.17
C PHE A 460 -22.75 11.25 15.58
N ASN A 461 -22.07 10.70 16.59
CA ASN A 461 -20.69 11.03 16.91
C ASN A 461 -19.92 9.74 17.13
N GLU A 462 -18.64 9.82 16.83
CA GLU A 462 -17.68 8.74 17.06
C GLU A 462 -16.43 9.33 17.72
N TYR A 463 -15.89 8.61 18.66
CA TYR A 463 -14.73 9.06 19.44
C TYR A 463 -13.62 8.02 19.40
N THR A 464 -12.39 8.50 19.30
CA THR A 464 -11.17 7.72 19.52
C THR A 464 -10.22 8.45 20.43
N VAL A 465 -9.30 7.73 21.01
CA VAL A 465 -8.27 8.24 21.92
C VAL A 465 -6.92 7.76 21.45
N GLN A 466 -5.92 8.62 21.55
CA GLN A 466 -4.52 8.34 21.27
C GLN A 466 -3.70 8.70 22.51
N ALA A 467 -2.85 7.80 22.96
CA ALA A 467 -1.89 8.09 24.04
C ALA A 467 -0.67 8.81 23.47
N VAL A 468 -0.12 9.77 24.21
CA VAL A 468 0.97 10.63 23.75
C VAL A 468 2.03 10.81 24.84
N ASN A 469 3.30 10.81 24.45
CA ASN A 469 4.41 11.27 25.29
C ASN A 469 5.33 12.22 24.49
N ALA A 470 6.51 12.53 25.01
CA ALA A 470 7.42 13.48 24.37
C ALA A 470 8.10 12.93 23.10
N GLN A 471 8.08 11.64 22.86
CA GLN A 471 8.78 10.97 21.77
C GLN A 471 7.84 10.40 20.71
N THR A 472 6.65 9.92 21.11
CA THR A 472 5.76 9.18 20.24
C THR A 472 4.30 9.32 20.66
N SER A 473 3.41 8.92 19.75
CA SER A 473 2.00 8.72 20.01
C SER A 473 1.61 7.28 19.68
N SER A 474 0.61 6.73 20.38
CA SER A 474 0.08 5.40 20.05
C SER A 474 -0.74 5.41 18.76
N CYS A 475 -1.07 4.24 18.24
CA CYS A 475 -2.25 4.09 17.39
C CYS A 475 -3.52 4.52 18.13
N PHE A 476 -4.61 4.69 17.38
CA PHE A 476 -5.91 5.09 17.93
C PHE A 476 -6.60 3.91 18.63
N SER A 477 -7.35 4.20 19.67
CA SER A 477 -8.29 3.23 20.26
C SER A 477 -9.33 2.81 19.21
N ARG A 478 -9.97 1.67 19.46
CA ARG A 478 -11.18 1.31 18.71
C ARG A 478 -12.19 2.47 18.75
N PRO A 479 -12.86 2.81 17.64
CA PRO A 479 -13.89 3.85 17.65
C PRO A 479 -15.05 3.52 18.60
N PHE A 480 -15.45 4.50 19.42
CA PHE A 480 -16.63 4.43 20.27
C PHE A 480 -17.76 5.25 19.65
N GLU A 481 -18.76 4.56 19.13
CA GLU A 481 -19.89 5.15 18.43
C GLU A 481 -20.99 5.61 19.39
N CYS A 482 -21.44 6.85 19.23
CA CYS A 482 -22.52 7.47 19.99
C CYS A 482 -23.64 7.95 19.05
N PRO A 483 -24.49 7.07 18.51
CA PRO A 483 -25.67 7.48 17.78
C PRO A 483 -26.68 8.15 18.73
N ALA A 484 -27.34 9.20 18.25
CA ALA A 484 -28.47 9.78 18.98
C ALA A 484 -29.63 8.76 19.12
N PRO A 485 -30.48 8.89 20.12
CA PRO A 485 -31.66 8.02 20.25
C PRO A 485 -32.50 8.00 18.96
N GLY A 486 -32.73 6.81 18.40
CA GLY A 486 -33.48 6.63 17.16
C GLY A 486 -32.69 6.88 15.86
N ALA A 487 -31.44 7.35 15.93
CA ALA A 487 -30.63 7.55 14.74
C ALA A 487 -30.09 6.24 14.13
N ARG A 488 -30.13 5.14 14.87
CA ARG A 488 -29.70 3.80 14.42
C ARG A 488 -30.89 2.84 14.44
N VAL A 489 -31.07 2.14 13.33
CA VAL A 489 -32.14 1.16 13.14
C VAL A 489 -31.55 -0.14 12.59
N LEU A 490 -32.03 -1.28 13.10
CA LEU A 490 -31.77 -2.59 12.53
C LEU A 490 -32.94 -3.01 11.64
N VAL A 491 -32.66 -3.43 10.43
CA VAL A 491 -33.66 -3.81 9.43
C VAL A 491 -33.50 -5.29 9.10
N GLU A 492 -34.58 -6.05 9.32
CA GLU A 492 -34.59 -7.49 9.09
C GLU A 492 -34.74 -7.83 7.60
N PRO A 493 -34.16 -8.96 7.15
CA PRO A 493 -34.47 -9.52 5.83
C PRO A 493 -35.96 -9.82 5.69
N ALA A 494 -36.58 -9.40 4.59
CA ALA A 494 -37.99 -9.56 4.34
C ALA A 494 -38.33 -10.57 3.24
N ARG A 495 -37.52 -10.62 2.18
CA ARG A 495 -37.77 -11.48 1.02
C ARG A 495 -36.49 -11.91 0.31
N VAL A 496 -36.51 -13.13 -0.22
CA VAL A 496 -35.43 -13.71 -1.03
C VAL A 496 -35.92 -13.89 -2.46
N GLY A 497 -35.06 -13.54 -3.43
CA GLY A 497 -35.33 -13.75 -4.86
C GLY A 497 -35.39 -15.23 -5.26
N GLU A 498 -36.00 -15.51 -6.40
CA GLU A 498 -36.35 -16.87 -6.87
C GLU A 498 -35.17 -17.83 -7.04
N HIS A 499 -33.93 -17.37 -7.03
CA HIS A 499 -32.72 -18.16 -7.26
C HIS A 499 -31.71 -18.14 -6.09
N ALA A 500 -32.10 -17.59 -4.94
CA ALA A 500 -31.27 -17.68 -3.75
C ALA A 500 -31.62 -18.95 -2.99
N GLU A 501 -30.66 -19.86 -2.82
CA GLU A 501 -30.78 -20.89 -1.81
C GLU A 501 -30.75 -20.23 -0.43
N TYR A 502 -31.91 -20.22 0.19
CA TYR A 502 -32.17 -19.58 1.44
C TYR A 502 -32.46 -20.62 2.50
N ALA A 503 -31.55 -20.77 3.42
CA ALA A 503 -31.83 -21.42 4.67
C ALA A 503 -32.06 -20.36 5.75
N VAL A 504 -33.25 -20.21 6.25
CA VAL A 504 -33.50 -19.49 7.49
C VAL A 504 -33.38 -20.47 8.64
N GLU A 505 -32.24 -20.47 9.27
CA GLU A 505 -32.10 -21.08 10.57
C GLU A 505 -31.75 -19.97 11.56
N ASN A 506 -32.61 -19.71 12.52
CA ASN A 506 -32.44 -18.68 13.55
C ASN A 506 -32.31 -17.21 13.05
N GLY A 507 -33.04 -16.81 11.99
CA GLY A 507 -33.01 -15.45 11.46
C GLY A 507 -31.77 -15.13 10.60
N GLN A 508 -31.09 -16.16 10.09
CA GLN A 508 -29.91 -16.03 9.26
C GLN A 508 -30.29 -16.29 7.79
N ALA A 509 -29.86 -15.39 6.89
CA ALA A 509 -30.05 -15.56 5.47
C ALA A 509 -28.77 -16.04 4.79
N TRP A 510 -28.86 -17.15 4.09
CA TRP A 510 -27.80 -17.67 3.22
C TRP A 510 -28.01 -17.20 1.80
N LEU A 511 -27.03 -16.55 1.21
CA LEU A 511 -27.03 -16.27 -0.22
C LEU A 511 -26.08 -17.23 -0.93
N ASP A 512 -26.63 -18.14 -1.73
CA ASP A 512 -25.81 -18.90 -2.69
C ASP A 512 -25.35 -17.96 -3.80
N THR A 513 -24.05 -17.75 -3.87
CA THR A 513 -23.40 -16.81 -4.77
C THR A 513 -23.24 -17.31 -6.21
N ARG A 514 -23.59 -18.56 -6.50
CA ARG A 514 -23.45 -19.16 -7.84
C ARG A 514 -24.43 -18.61 -8.89
N ALA A 515 -25.50 -17.94 -8.46
CA ALA A 515 -26.46 -17.33 -9.35
C ALA A 515 -26.31 -15.80 -9.39
N CYS A 516 -25.96 -15.23 -10.54
CA CYS A 516 -25.85 -13.78 -10.77
C CYS A 516 -27.17 -13.00 -10.59
N THR A 517 -28.22 -13.65 -10.15
CA THR A 517 -29.57 -13.10 -9.94
C THR A 517 -30.01 -13.13 -8.49
N SER A 518 -29.15 -13.58 -7.59
CA SER A 518 -29.44 -13.64 -6.15
C SER A 518 -29.69 -12.24 -5.59
N ARG A 519 -30.86 -12.06 -4.97
CA ARG A 519 -31.26 -10.79 -4.37
C ARG A 519 -31.91 -11.06 -3.00
N LEU A 520 -31.44 -10.36 -1.99
CA LEU A 520 -32.03 -10.33 -0.65
C LEU A 520 -32.65 -8.96 -0.42
N GLU A 521 -33.96 -8.91 -0.19
CA GLU A 521 -34.70 -7.69 0.12
C GLU A 521 -34.86 -7.55 1.63
N TYR A 522 -34.74 -6.33 2.12
CA TYR A 522 -34.99 -5.97 3.51
C TYR A 522 -36.34 -5.29 3.68
N ALA A 523 -36.85 -5.26 4.91
CA ALA A 523 -38.08 -4.53 5.18
C ALA A 523 -37.91 -3.05 4.82
N PRO A 524 -38.88 -2.44 4.13
CA PRO A 524 -38.81 -1.02 3.80
C PRO A 524 -38.74 -0.17 5.07
N LEU A 525 -38.00 0.93 5.02
CA LEU A 525 -37.77 1.83 6.16
C LEU A 525 -38.15 3.27 5.78
N GLU A 526 -38.88 3.93 6.65
CA GLU A 526 -39.18 5.36 6.49
C GLU A 526 -37.95 6.18 6.91
N LEU A 527 -37.42 7.00 5.99
CA LEU A 527 -36.27 7.83 6.21
C LEU A 527 -36.55 9.29 5.88
N GLU A 528 -35.91 10.18 6.61
CA GLU A 528 -35.86 11.61 6.33
C GLU A 528 -34.66 11.93 5.41
N PRO A 529 -34.68 13.07 4.69
CA PRO A 529 -33.50 13.51 3.94
C PRO A 529 -32.26 13.59 4.84
N GLY A 530 -31.12 13.09 4.33
CA GLY A 530 -29.89 13.08 5.11
C GLY A 530 -28.85 12.09 4.60
N THR A 531 -27.75 12.04 5.32
CA THR A 531 -26.64 11.11 5.07
C THR A 531 -26.75 9.93 6.04
N TYR A 532 -26.68 8.72 5.51
CA TYR A 532 -26.79 7.48 6.29
C TYR A 532 -25.59 6.58 6.04
N SER A 533 -25.11 5.91 7.09
CA SER A 533 -24.23 4.75 6.94
C SER A 533 -25.07 3.48 6.91
N VAL A 534 -24.79 2.59 5.98
CA VAL A 534 -25.44 1.28 5.85
C VAL A 534 -24.36 0.21 6.04
N ARG A 535 -24.56 -0.68 7.00
CA ARG A 535 -23.71 -1.84 7.27
C ARG A 535 -24.57 -3.09 7.27
N VAL A 536 -23.95 -4.24 7.02
CA VAL A 536 -24.62 -5.54 7.15
C VAL A 536 -23.92 -6.36 8.22
N PHE A 537 -24.67 -7.10 9.03
CA PHE A 537 -24.13 -8.15 9.85
C PHE A 537 -23.92 -9.39 9.00
N TYR A 538 -22.68 -9.88 8.92
CA TYR A 538 -22.33 -11.00 8.07
C TYR A 538 -21.37 -11.98 8.75
N SER A 539 -21.34 -13.19 8.23
CA SER A 539 -20.33 -14.20 8.52
C SER A 539 -19.72 -14.68 7.21
N ASN A 540 -18.40 -14.70 7.14
CA ASN A 540 -17.65 -15.30 6.07
C ASN A 540 -16.60 -16.24 6.68
N ALA A 541 -16.91 -17.52 6.69
CA ALA A 541 -16.09 -18.61 7.20
C ALA A 541 -15.58 -19.51 6.07
N SER A 542 -15.46 -18.99 4.85
CA SER A 542 -15.09 -19.74 3.66
C SER A 542 -13.59 -20.10 3.62
N ALA A 543 -12.75 -19.39 4.38
CA ALA A 543 -11.32 -19.66 4.51
C ALA A 543 -10.84 -19.42 5.94
N SER A 544 -9.59 -19.83 6.27
CA SER A 544 -8.97 -19.45 7.52
C SER A 544 -8.55 -17.98 7.49
N LEU A 545 -8.42 -17.37 8.69
CA LEU A 545 -7.96 -15.97 8.82
C LEU A 545 -6.55 -15.75 8.26
N ARG A 546 -5.75 -16.81 8.09
CA ARG A 546 -4.38 -16.76 7.58
C ARG A 546 -4.22 -17.13 6.11
N ASP A 547 -5.17 -17.93 5.58
CA ASP A 547 -5.13 -18.43 4.19
C ASP A 547 -6.19 -17.72 3.32
N GLY A 548 -6.74 -16.60 3.82
CA GLY A 548 -7.97 -16.06 3.32
C GLY A 548 -7.86 -15.14 2.11
N ASP A 549 -7.93 -15.72 0.94
CA ASP A 549 -8.17 -15.00 -0.31
C ASP A 549 -9.67 -14.75 -0.57
N THR A 550 -10.52 -14.91 0.43
CA THR A 550 -11.96 -14.84 0.23
C THR A 550 -12.55 -13.56 0.80
N CYS A 551 -13.07 -12.75 -0.09
CA CYS A 551 -13.92 -11.62 0.24
C CYS A 551 -15.24 -11.79 -0.51
N ALA A 552 -16.34 -11.90 0.18
CA ALA A 552 -17.65 -11.88 -0.45
C ALA A 552 -18.03 -10.45 -0.81
N LEU A 553 -18.68 -10.28 -1.96
CA LEU A 553 -19.08 -9.00 -2.53
C LEU A 553 -20.58 -9.00 -2.76
N ARG A 554 -21.25 -7.95 -2.31
CA ARG A 554 -22.68 -7.73 -2.58
C ARG A 554 -22.90 -6.28 -2.93
N GLU A 555 -23.65 -6.04 -4.01
CA GLU A 555 -24.06 -4.70 -4.39
C GLU A 555 -25.25 -4.28 -3.54
N LEU A 556 -25.11 -3.18 -2.81
CA LEU A 556 -26.21 -2.56 -2.09
C LEU A 556 -27.03 -1.71 -3.05
N MET A 557 -28.31 -2.02 -3.13
CA MET A 557 -29.27 -1.23 -3.88
C MET A 557 -30.17 -0.46 -2.92
N VAL A 558 -30.36 0.81 -3.17
CA VAL A 558 -31.34 1.67 -2.48
C VAL A 558 -32.33 2.15 -3.51
N ASP A 559 -33.61 1.86 -3.32
CA ASP A 559 -34.68 2.16 -4.25
C ASP A 559 -34.43 1.66 -5.70
N GLY A 560 -33.73 0.53 -5.80
CA GLY A 560 -33.34 -0.06 -7.07
C GLY A 560 -32.12 0.56 -7.76
N VAL A 561 -31.49 1.56 -7.14
CA VAL A 561 -30.27 2.21 -7.62
C VAL A 561 -29.07 1.69 -6.84
N SER A 562 -27.94 1.44 -7.52
CA SER A 562 -26.71 0.98 -6.87
C SER A 562 -26.14 2.07 -5.95
N ALA A 563 -25.97 1.74 -4.68
CA ALA A 563 -25.26 2.56 -3.71
C ALA A 563 -23.76 2.21 -3.59
N GLY A 564 -23.34 1.07 -4.18
CA GLY A 564 -21.97 0.59 -4.17
C GLY A 564 -21.86 -0.89 -3.81
N VAL A 565 -20.64 -1.40 -3.81
CA VAL A 565 -20.35 -2.79 -3.47
C VAL A 565 -19.88 -2.89 -2.01
N MET A 566 -20.58 -3.68 -1.21
CA MET A 566 -20.18 -4.01 0.16
C MET A 566 -19.13 -5.11 0.14
N LEU A 567 -18.02 -4.88 0.83
CA LEU A 567 -16.94 -5.83 1.02
C LEU A 567 -17.19 -6.62 2.31
N LEU A 568 -17.21 -7.94 2.21
CA LEU A 568 -17.49 -8.87 3.29
C LEU A 568 -16.33 -9.87 3.40
N PRO A 569 -15.14 -9.41 3.84
CA PRO A 569 -13.97 -10.27 3.96
C PRO A 569 -14.21 -11.38 4.98
N HIS A 570 -13.45 -12.47 4.88
CA HIS A 570 -13.50 -13.50 5.92
C HIS A 570 -13.24 -12.87 7.29
N ASN A 571 -14.05 -13.25 8.26
CA ASN A 571 -14.06 -12.63 9.59
C ASN A 571 -14.03 -13.63 10.76
N THR A 572 -13.88 -14.90 10.43
CA THR A 572 -13.84 -15.98 11.41
C THR A 572 -13.09 -17.19 10.85
N GLU A 573 -12.77 -18.15 11.72
CA GLU A 573 -12.12 -19.39 11.29
C GLU A 573 -12.99 -20.20 10.33
N ALA A 574 -12.33 -20.96 9.43
CA ALA A 574 -13.00 -21.76 8.42
C ALA A 574 -14.07 -22.68 9.00
N GLY A 575 -15.27 -22.60 8.48
CA GLY A 575 -16.43 -23.39 8.94
C GLY A 575 -17.18 -22.85 10.16
N CYS A 576 -16.72 -21.77 10.79
CA CYS A 576 -17.38 -21.16 11.96
C CYS A 576 -18.44 -20.11 11.54
N TRP A 577 -19.45 -20.52 10.79
CA TRP A 577 -20.46 -19.65 10.19
C TRP A 577 -21.40 -18.94 11.19
N GLU A 578 -21.34 -19.26 12.46
CA GLU A 578 -22.20 -18.67 13.52
C GLU A 578 -21.64 -17.35 14.08
N VAL A 579 -20.40 -17.00 13.70
CA VAL A 579 -19.72 -15.78 14.16
C VAL A 579 -20.01 -14.63 13.19
N TYR A 580 -20.78 -13.66 13.67
CA TYR A 580 -21.18 -12.49 12.88
C TYR A 580 -20.41 -11.26 13.30
N ALA A 581 -19.99 -10.46 12.31
CA ALA A 581 -19.40 -9.14 12.49
C ALA A 581 -20.12 -8.11 11.62
N ARG A 582 -19.89 -6.83 11.90
CA ARG A 582 -20.36 -5.71 11.07
C ARG A 582 -19.44 -5.54 9.87
N SER A 583 -20.03 -5.29 8.72
CA SER A 583 -19.25 -4.89 7.54
C SER A 583 -18.70 -3.46 7.67
N ALA A 584 -17.79 -3.09 6.79
CA ALA A 584 -17.54 -1.69 6.49
C ALA A 584 -18.85 -0.96 6.12
N ALA A 585 -18.92 0.33 6.38
CA ALA A 585 -20.08 1.15 6.05
C ALA A 585 -20.04 1.59 4.58
N LEU A 586 -21.20 1.54 3.89
CA LEU A 586 -21.45 2.36 2.72
C LEU A 586 -22.22 3.61 3.13
N VAL A 587 -21.80 4.76 2.64
CA VAL A 587 -22.49 6.03 2.89
C VAL A 587 -23.49 6.27 1.79
N VAL A 588 -24.75 6.52 2.17
CA VAL A 588 -25.88 6.72 1.28
C VAL A 588 -26.47 8.10 1.52
N GLN A 589 -26.80 8.82 0.45
CA GLN A 589 -27.56 10.07 0.50
C GLN A 589 -29.02 9.77 0.23
N VAL A 590 -29.89 10.22 1.11
CA VAL A 590 -31.34 10.19 0.95
C VAL A 590 -31.81 11.63 0.69
N GLU A 591 -32.35 11.86 -0.48
CA GLU A 591 -32.75 13.22 -0.93
C GLU A 591 -34.17 13.57 -0.52
N GLU A 592 -35.08 12.60 -0.46
CA GLU A 592 -36.49 12.79 -0.19
C GLU A 592 -36.94 11.99 1.03
N ALA A 593 -37.85 12.54 1.82
CA ALA A 593 -38.50 11.82 2.91
C ALA A 593 -39.47 10.77 2.38
N GLY A 594 -39.48 9.59 2.99
CA GLY A 594 -40.43 8.55 2.61
C GLY A 594 -39.97 7.14 2.86
N LEU A 595 -40.68 6.19 2.29
CA LEU A 595 -40.40 4.77 2.42
C LEU A 595 -39.36 4.33 1.40
N HIS A 596 -38.20 3.94 1.89
CA HIS A 596 -37.06 3.50 1.10
C HIS A 596 -36.87 1.99 1.18
N THR A 597 -36.44 1.40 0.06
CA THR A 597 -36.22 -0.03 -0.09
C THR A 597 -34.71 -0.33 -0.15
N PHE A 598 -34.29 -1.39 0.51
CA PHE A 598 -32.90 -1.86 0.54
C PHE A 598 -32.82 -3.29 0.04
N SER A 599 -31.83 -3.59 -0.78
CA SER A 599 -31.52 -4.97 -1.15
C SER A 599 -30.03 -5.19 -1.36
N LEU A 600 -29.58 -6.40 -1.04
CA LEU A 600 -28.25 -6.89 -1.40
C LEU A 600 -28.38 -7.79 -2.62
N CYS A 601 -27.60 -7.52 -3.66
CA CYS A 601 -27.65 -8.24 -4.93
C CYS A 601 -26.27 -8.82 -5.26
N TYR A 602 -26.26 -10.01 -5.85
CA TYR A 602 -25.08 -10.52 -6.54
C TYR A 602 -25.17 -10.15 -8.02
N THR A 603 -24.29 -9.26 -8.46
CA THR A 603 -24.25 -8.73 -9.83
C THR A 603 -22.91 -9.06 -10.48
N PRO A 604 -22.73 -8.84 -11.79
CA PRO A 604 -21.42 -8.99 -12.42
C PRO A 604 -20.28 -8.19 -11.76
N ARG A 605 -20.60 -7.06 -11.09
CA ARG A 605 -19.64 -6.27 -10.31
C ARG A 605 -19.15 -6.98 -9.05
N CYS A 606 -19.89 -7.97 -8.57
CA CYS A 606 -19.55 -8.74 -7.37
C CYS A 606 -18.64 -9.95 -7.67
N ARG A 607 -18.21 -10.15 -8.91
CA ARG A 607 -17.29 -11.24 -9.24
C ARG A 607 -15.91 -10.94 -8.67
N ASN A 608 -15.36 -11.94 -7.98
CA ASN A 608 -13.98 -11.84 -7.50
C ASN A 608 -13.01 -11.87 -8.70
N ALA A 609 -11.96 -11.04 -8.64
CA ALA A 609 -10.92 -10.96 -9.65
C ALA A 609 -10.24 -12.31 -9.91
N ASN A 610 -10.06 -13.10 -8.88
CA ASN A 610 -9.38 -14.39 -8.94
C ASN A 610 -10.33 -15.53 -9.34
N GLY A 611 -11.59 -15.24 -9.67
CA GLY A 611 -12.57 -16.23 -10.11
C GLY A 611 -13.15 -17.12 -9.02
N GLU A 612 -12.83 -16.86 -7.77
CA GLU A 612 -13.28 -17.65 -6.64
C GLU A 612 -14.68 -17.27 -6.15
N MET A 613 -15.32 -18.23 -5.51
CA MET A 613 -16.69 -18.04 -5.03
C MET A 613 -16.74 -17.28 -3.72
N ASN A 614 -17.66 -16.35 -3.65
CA ASN A 614 -17.90 -15.46 -2.54
C ASN A 614 -19.08 -15.95 -1.70
N GLN A 615 -18.87 -16.90 -0.82
CA GLN A 615 -19.91 -17.30 0.13
C GLN A 615 -19.91 -16.41 1.35
N CYS A 616 -21.10 -16.02 1.79
CA CYS A 616 -21.29 -15.32 3.07
C CYS A 616 -22.68 -15.60 3.59
N MET A 617 -22.83 -15.60 4.91
CA MET A 617 -24.13 -15.47 5.58
C MET A 617 -24.35 -14.03 5.93
N VAL A 618 -25.56 -13.52 5.75
CA VAL A 618 -25.93 -12.15 6.09
C VAL A 618 -27.16 -12.14 6.97
N ARG A 619 -27.23 -11.11 7.84
CA ARG A 619 -28.37 -10.84 8.73
C ARG A 619 -28.96 -9.45 8.47
N GLN A 620 -29.29 -8.76 9.53
CA GLN A 620 -29.85 -7.41 9.49
C GLN A 620 -28.91 -6.42 8.78
N LEU A 621 -29.51 -5.41 8.18
CA LEU A 621 -28.82 -4.15 7.92
C LEU A 621 -28.86 -3.29 9.18
N GLU A 622 -27.77 -2.62 9.44
CA GLU A 622 -27.70 -1.52 10.39
C GLU A 622 -27.66 -0.22 9.60
N ILE A 623 -28.68 0.61 9.77
CA ILE A 623 -28.79 1.92 9.12
C ILE A 623 -28.66 2.99 10.18
N THR A 624 -27.65 3.83 10.08
CA THR A 624 -27.39 4.90 11.04
C THR A 624 -27.38 6.25 10.34
N ARG A 625 -28.22 7.19 10.79
CA ARG A 625 -28.21 8.56 10.30
C ARG A 625 -26.96 9.27 10.82
N LEU A 626 -26.20 9.86 9.90
CA LEU A 626 -24.96 10.58 10.20
C LEU A 626 -25.21 12.10 10.28
N LYS A 627 -26.04 12.61 9.36
CA LYS A 627 -26.38 14.03 9.24
C LYS A 627 -27.83 14.24 8.84
#